data_9cc94450dc934f59754cb024186c3146
#
_entry.id   9cc94450dc934f59754cb024186c3146
#
_cell.length_a   1.000
_cell.length_b   1.000
_cell.length_c   1.000
_cell.angle_alpha   90.00
_cell.angle_beta   90.00
_cell.angle_gamma   90.00
#
_symmetry.space_group_name_H-M   'P 1'
#
loop_
_entity.id
_entity.type
_entity.pdbx_description
1 polymer ?
#
loop_
_entity_poly.entity_id
_entity_poly.type
_entity_poly.pdbx_seq_one_letter_code
_entity_poly.pdbx_strand_id
1 'polypeptide(L)'
;MNRFLVAAFWCLVGAAGFAQDARQIVSESQDRSRSRSQRYEGTLEVIGSSTKVSLKRWTYERIGAFGASKSILRFSAPPEVKGVALLIVNHTDRASDQWMWTPAIERDRRIALQDRSTRFFGTDFSFEDLEERDVNQYDFKVLGDETVDGAACWKIESKPKESKSSQYTSSVLAIRKDNYVTAQIESFVKDKLVRRIRYSDIEKIDNIWTPRTVEVFDVGRNSRTVLKLEKLQYNTPMKDEDFTIEALRRG
;
A
#
# COMPACT_ATOMS: atom_id res chain seq x y z
N MET A 1 16.73 19.87 -73.53
CA MET A 1 16.45 20.62 -72.30
C MET A 1 15.67 19.65 -71.34
N ASN A 2 16.36 18.80 -70.56
CA ASN A 2 15.75 17.80 -69.68
C ASN A 2 15.84 18.31 -68.27
N ARG A 3 14.66 18.52 -67.61
CA ARG A 3 14.54 18.85 -66.19
C ARG A 3 14.32 17.55 -65.39
N PHE A 4 15.33 17.12 -64.64
CA PHE A 4 15.20 16.05 -63.67
C PHE A 4 14.52 16.62 -62.35
N LEU A 5 13.35 16.10 -62.08
CA LEU A 5 12.69 16.28 -60.76
C LEU A 5 13.23 15.22 -59.78
N VAL A 6 13.97 15.66 -58.78
CA VAL A 6 14.37 14.80 -57.64
C VAL A 6 13.28 14.88 -56.58
N ALA A 7 12.53 13.80 -56.43
CA ALA A 7 11.57 13.64 -55.34
C ALA A 7 12.30 13.18 -54.09
N ALA A 8 12.40 14.05 -53.10
CA ALA A 8 12.91 13.69 -51.77
C ALA A 8 11.83 12.94 -50.98
N PHE A 9 12.07 11.66 -50.76
CA PHE A 9 11.22 10.79 -49.92
C PHE A 9 11.66 10.97 -48.46
N TRP A 10 10.90 11.72 -47.70
CA TRP A 10 11.08 11.82 -46.23
C TRP A 10 10.48 10.59 -45.58
N CYS A 11 11.31 9.64 -45.12
CA CYS A 11 10.90 8.56 -44.22
C CYS A 11 10.63 9.15 -42.85
N LEU A 12 9.37 9.33 -42.52
CA LEU A 12 8.91 9.52 -41.13
C LEU A 12 9.09 8.19 -40.41
N VAL A 13 10.22 8.01 -39.73
CA VAL A 13 10.38 6.94 -38.74
C VAL A 13 9.57 7.37 -37.52
N GLY A 14 8.32 6.95 -37.48
CA GLY A 14 7.50 7.03 -36.30
C GLY A 14 8.14 6.19 -35.21
N ALA A 15 8.71 6.81 -34.16
CA ALA A 15 9.08 6.14 -32.93
C ALA A 15 7.78 5.61 -32.29
N ALA A 16 7.43 4.36 -32.57
CA ALA A 16 6.47 3.60 -31.79
C ALA A 16 7.11 3.40 -30.40
N GLY A 17 6.94 4.39 -29.51
CA GLY A 17 7.20 4.20 -28.12
C GLY A 17 6.29 3.07 -27.64
N PHE A 18 6.87 1.93 -27.26
CA PHE A 18 6.13 0.87 -26.60
C PHE A 18 5.50 1.47 -25.34
N ALA A 19 4.20 1.74 -25.40
CA ALA A 19 3.44 2.11 -24.21
C ALA A 19 3.54 0.93 -23.26
N GLN A 20 4.26 1.11 -22.16
CA GLN A 20 4.43 0.08 -21.13
C GLN A 20 3.05 -0.28 -20.58
N ASP A 21 2.72 -1.58 -20.54
CA ASP A 21 1.44 -2.06 -20.02
C ASP A 21 1.30 -1.69 -18.53
N ALA A 22 0.13 -1.19 -18.13
CA ALA A 22 -0.17 -0.79 -16.75
C ALA A 22 0.12 -1.92 -15.74
N ARG A 23 -0.25 -3.16 -16.08
CA ARG A 23 0.02 -4.33 -15.25
C ARG A 23 1.52 -4.58 -15.09
N GLN A 24 2.30 -4.41 -16.16
CA GLN A 24 3.75 -4.57 -16.12
C GLN A 24 4.41 -3.52 -15.22
N ILE A 25 3.98 -2.26 -15.26
CA ILE A 25 4.49 -1.20 -14.37
C ILE A 25 4.21 -1.55 -12.91
N VAL A 26 2.99 -1.99 -12.58
CA VAL A 26 2.61 -2.36 -11.21
C VAL A 26 3.37 -3.60 -10.75
N SER A 27 3.53 -4.62 -11.60
CA SER A 27 4.31 -5.82 -11.30
C SER A 27 5.76 -5.45 -10.98
N GLU A 28 6.39 -4.63 -11.81
CA GLU A 28 7.77 -4.18 -11.59
C GLU A 28 7.90 -3.38 -10.28
N SER A 29 6.91 -2.53 -9.94
CA SER A 29 6.86 -1.82 -8.67
C SER A 29 6.85 -2.78 -7.48
N GLN A 30 6.05 -3.85 -7.55
CA GLN A 30 5.99 -4.87 -6.51
C GLN A 30 7.28 -5.69 -6.44
N ASP A 31 7.84 -6.10 -7.56
CA ASP A 31 9.06 -6.92 -7.61
C ASP A 31 10.28 -6.17 -7.05
N ARG A 32 10.40 -4.85 -7.32
CA ARG A 32 11.47 -3.99 -6.75
C ARG A 32 11.34 -3.75 -5.26
N SER A 33 10.13 -3.86 -4.70
CA SER A 33 9.87 -3.73 -3.26
C SER A 33 9.80 -5.06 -2.51
N ARG A 34 9.98 -6.18 -3.23
CA ARG A 34 9.88 -7.53 -2.67
C ARG A 34 10.99 -7.84 -1.67
N SER A 35 10.61 -8.36 -0.52
CA SER A 35 11.53 -8.88 0.50
C SER A 35 10.99 -10.16 1.11
N ARG A 36 11.86 -11.05 1.61
CA ARG A 36 11.45 -12.29 2.29
C ARG A 36 10.75 -12.01 3.60
N SER A 37 11.17 -10.96 4.29
CA SER A 37 10.57 -10.47 5.54
C SER A 37 10.81 -8.98 5.69
N GLN A 38 10.00 -8.37 6.55
CA GLN A 38 10.12 -6.95 6.92
C GLN A 38 9.72 -6.79 8.38
N ARG A 39 10.45 -5.96 9.11
CA ARG A 39 10.06 -5.49 10.43
C ARG A 39 10.35 -4.01 10.60
N TYR A 40 9.51 -3.32 11.36
CA TYR A 40 9.76 -1.93 11.76
C TYR A 40 8.99 -1.56 13.04
N GLU A 41 9.42 -0.50 13.69
CA GLU A 41 8.63 0.22 14.67
C GLU A 41 7.95 1.40 13.96
N GLY A 42 6.67 1.62 14.23
CA GLY A 42 5.90 2.71 13.64
C GLY A 42 5.48 3.72 14.70
N THR A 43 5.76 5.00 14.45
CA THR A 43 5.19 6.12 15.19
C THR A 43 4.08 6.74 14.34
N LEU A 44 2.87 6.83 14.91
CA LEU A 44 1.68 7.36 14.23
C LEU A 44 1.22 8.63 14.92
N GLU A 45 1.10 9.69 14.12
CA GLU A 45 0.45 10.94 14.50
C GLU A 45 -0.95 10.96 13.86
N VAL A 46 -1.99 10.85 14.69
CA VAL A 46 -3.38 10.95 14.23
C VAL A 46 -3.87 12.36 14.48
N ILE A 47 -4.17 13.09 13.40
CA ILE A 47 -4.57 14.49 13.40
C ILE A 47 -6.03 14.57 12.97
N GLY A 48 -6.90 14.84 13.91
CA GLY A 48 -8.34 15.02 13.66
C GLY A 48 -8.66 16.39 13.05
N SER A 49 -9.91 16.59 12.62
CA SER A 49 -10.41 17.85 12.07
C SER A 49 -10.28 19.04 13.05
N SER A 50 -10.24 18.78 14.37
CA SER A 50 -10.06 19.78 15.43
C SER A 50 -8.58 20.05 15.77
N THR A 51 -7.62 19.65 14.93
CA THR A 51 -6.17 19.74 15.17
C THR A 51 -5.64 19.00 16.40
N LYS A 52 -6.49 18.26 17.10
CA LYS A 52 -6.04 17.40 18.21
C LYS A 52 -5.17 16.27 17.67
N VAL A 53 -3.92 16.19 18.16
CA VAL A 53 -2.98 15.14 17.79
C VAL A 53 -3.03 14.03 18.82
N SER A 54 -3.16 12.79 18.35
CA SER A 54 -3.02 11.58 19.17
C SER A 54 -1.82 10.78 18.67
N LEU A 55 -0.90 10.47 19.58
CA LEU A 55 0.29 9.67 19.26
C LEU A 55 0.04 8.20 19.58
N LYS A 56 0.43 7.33 18.65
CA LYS A 56 0.40 5.87 18.80
C LYS A 56 1.73 5.28 18.36
N ARG A 57 2.05 4.10 18.87
CA ARG A 57 3.20 3.32 18.39
C ARG A 57 2.79 1.89 18.18
N TRP A 58 3.36 1.25 17.16
CA TRP A 58 3.21 -0.17 16.91
C TRP A 58 4.53 -0.82 16.48
N THR A 59 4.59 -2.12 16.56
CA THR A 59 5.55 -2.95 15.84
C THR A 59 4.85 -3.59 14.66
N TYR A 60 5.56 -3.79 13.58
CA TYR A 60 5.10 -4.50 12.40
C TYR A 60 6.13 -5.55 12.00
N GLU A 61 5.67 -6.75 11.75
CA GLU A 61 6.46 -7.86 11.23
C GLU A 61 5.70 -8.54 10.10
N ARG A 62 6.43 -8.94 9.05
CA ARG A 62 5.88 -9.63 7.88
C ARG A 62 6.85 -10.69 7.38
N ILE A 63 6.32 -11.84 7.00
CA ILE A 63 7.00 -12.90 6.25
C ILE A 63 6.29 -13.11 4.92
N GLY A 64 7.05 -13.44 3.86
CA GLY A 64 6.53 -13.51 2.49
C GLY A 64 6.31 -12.13 1.89
N ALA A 65 5.73 -12.04 0.70
CA ALA A 65 5.35 -10.80 0.03
C ALA A 65 4.25 -11.03 -1.00
N PHE A 66 3.43 -10.01 -1.23
CA PHE A 66 2.41 -9.89 -2.27
C PHE A 66 1.63 -11.18 -2.56
N GLY A 67 0.48 -11.32 -1.90
CA GLY A 67 -0.45 -12.43 -2.08
C GLY A 67 -0.10 -13.69 -1.29
N ALA A 68 1.15 -13.93 -0.94
CA ALA A 68 1.59 -15.07 -0.15
C ALA A 68 2.39 -14.58 1.07
N SER A 69 1.78 -13.75 1.90
CA SER A 69 2.42 -13.17 3.07
C SER A 69 1.56 -13.27 4.32
N LYS A 70 2.21 -13.22 5.47
CA LYS A 70 1.59 -13.08 6.77
C LYS A 70 2.22 -11.90 7.50
N SER A 71 1.41 -11.09 8.17
CA SER A 71 1.93 -10.00 8.97
C SER A 71 1.22 -9.88 10.30
N ILE A 72 1.97 -9.44 11.32
CA ILE A 72 1.42 -9.02 12.61
C ILE A 72 1.79 -7.58 12.86
N LEU A 73 0.77 -6.80 13.19
CA LEU A 73 0.87 -5.44 13.67
C LEU A 73 0.42 -5.44 15.13
N ARG A 74 1.20 -4.84 16.03
CA ARG A 74 0.88 -4.78 17.47
C ARG A 74 1.13 -3.40 18.03
N PHE A 75 0.13 -2.80 18.65
CA PHE A 75 0.31 -1.53 19.36
C PHE A 75 1.18 -1.70 20.60
N SER A 76 2.17 -0.82 20.75
CA SER A 76 3.03 -0.72 21.94
C SER A 76 2.69 0.49 22.80
N ALA A 77 2.00 1.50 22.26
CA ALA A 77 1.53 2.70 22.97
C ALA A 77 0.36 3.34 22.21
N PRO A 78 -0.49 4.13 22.88
CA PRO A 78 -0.56 4.39 24.32
C PRO A 78 -1.19 3.24 25.11
N PRO A 79 -1.30 3.32 26.45
CA PRO A 79 -1.82 2.24 27.29
C PRO A 79 -3.19 1.70 26.86
N GLU A 80 -4.09 2.55 26.38
CA GLU A 80 -5.46 2.21 25.99
C GLU A 80 -5.55 1.22 24.82
N VAL A 81 -4.50 1.14 23.98
CA VAL A 81 -4.42 0.23 22.82
C VAL A 81 -3.24 -0.73 22.92
N LYS A 82 -2.40 -0.62 23.95
CA LYS A 82 -1.23 -1.46 24.12
C LYS A 82 -1.59 -2.94 24.10
N GLY A 83 -0.85 -3.72 23.29
CA GLY A 83 -1.05 -5.16 23.12
C GLY A 83 -2.19 -5.53 22.15
N VAL A 84 -3.04 -4.57 21.71
CA VAL A 84 -3.95 -4.84 20.60
C VAL A 84 -3.13 -5.21 19.38
N ALA A 85 -3.47 -6.33 18.73
CA ALA A 85 -2.71 -6.85 17.61
C ALA A 85 -3.64 -7.32 16.48
N LEU A 86 -3.12 -7.25 15.25
CA LEU A 86 -3.79 -7.67 14.04
C LEU A 86 -2.88 -8.63 13.27
N LEU A 87 -3.36 -9.84 13.04
CA LEU A 87 -2.77 -10.82 12.12
C LEU A 87 -3.48 -10.68 10.77
N ILE A 88 -2.70 -10.53 9.70
CA ILE A 88 -3.20 -10.53 8.32
C ILE A 88 -2.52 -11.67 7.58
N VAL A 89 -3.32 -12.52 6.94
CA VAL A 89 -2.85 -13.58 6.03
C VAL A 89 -3.36 -13.26 4.63
N ASN A 90 -2.45 -12.85 3.76
CA ASN A 90 -2.78 -12.51 2.37
C ASN A 90 -2.80 -13.76 1.51
N HIS A 91 -3.68 -13.77 0.50
CA HIS A 91 -3.85 -14.85 -0.47
C HIS A 91 -3.83 -14.28 -1.89
N THR A 92 -3.33 -15.08 -2.84
CA THR A 92 -3.24 -14.68 -4.27
C THR A 92 -4.58 -14.76 -4.99
N ASP A 93 -5.47 -15.63 -4.54
CA ASP A 93 -6.71 -16.05 -5.24
C ASP A 93 -8.00 -15.55 -4.58
N ARG A 94 -7.92 -15.04 -3.36
CA ARG A 94 -9.06 -14.56 -2.59
C ARG A 94 -8.68 -13.41 -1.65
N ALA A 95 -9.68 -12.83 -1.02
CA ALA A 95 -9.48 -11.82 0.02
C ALA A 95 -8.65 -12.38 1.18
N SER A 96 -7.86 -11.52 1.83
CA SER A 96 -7.04 -11.88 2.99
C SER A 96 -7.89 -12.38 4.16
N ASP A 97 -7.29 -13.11 5.08
CA ASP A 97 -7.90 -13.38 6.39
C ASP A 97 -7.29 -12.45 7.44
N GLN A 98 -8.12 -11.94 8.33
CA GLN A 98 -7.66 -11.04 9.38
C GLN A 98 -8.22 -11.47 10.73
N TRP A 99 -7.36 -11.49 11.77
CA TRP A 99 -7.74 -11.74 13.15
C TRP A 99 -7.16 -10.66 14.04
N MET A 100 -7.98 -10.16 14.94
CA MET A 100 -7.62 -9.12 15.90
C MET A 100 -7.63 -9.67 17.30
N TRP A 101 -6.58 -9.44 18.05
CA TRP A 101 -6.48 -9.67 19.49
C TRP A 101 -6.72 -8.38 20.26
N THR A 102 -7.56 -8.44 21.30
CA THR A 102 -7.85 -7.32 22.18
C THR A 102 -7.59 -7.74 23.64
N PRO A 103 -6.45 -7.34 24.24
CA PRO A 103 -6.07 -7.76 25.59
C PRO A 103 -7.10 -7.42 26.66
N ALA A 104 -7.71 -6.24 26.60
CA ALA A 104 -8.69 -5.77 27.60
C ALA A 104 -9.90 -6.69 27.80
N ILE A 105 -10.21 -7.53 26.83
CA ILE A 105 -11.32 -8.50 26.88
C ILE A 105 -10.83 -9.92 26.66
N GLU A 106 -9.50 -10.13 26.58
CA GLU A 106 -8.83 -11.42 26.36
C GLU A 106 -9.44 -12.23 25.21
N ARG A 107 -9.74 -11.54 24.10
CA ARG A 107 -10.47 -12.15 22.98
C ARG A 107 -9.80 -11.89 21.65
N ASP A 108 -9.69 -12.95 20.84
CA ASP A 108 -9.44 -12.84 19.40
C ASP A 108 -10.77 -12.83 18.63
N ARG A 109 -10.80 -12.06 17.57
CA ARG A 109 -11.96 -11.94 16.67
C ARG A 109 -11.49 -11.95 15.21
N ARG A 110 -12.11 -12.78 14.38
CA ARG A 110 -11.95 -12.68 12.93
C ARG A 110 -12.66 -11.42 12.42
N ILE A 111 -11.98 -10.65 11.59
CA ILE A 111 -12.56 -9.47 10.94
C ILE A 111 -13.32 -9.94 9.70
N ALA A 112 -14.63 -9.75 9.70
CA ALA A 112 -15.46 -10.10 8.57
C ALA A 112 -15.21 -9.16 7.38
N LEU A 113 -15.49 -9.61 6.15
CA LEU A 113 -15.26 -8.82 4.94
C LEU A 113 -15.96 -7.47 4.97
N GLN A 114 -17.21 -7.42 5.46
CA GLN A 114 -17.99 -6.19 5.58
C GLN A 114 -17.43 -5.20 6.61
N ASP A 115 -16.62 -5.68 7.59
CA ASP A 115 -16.04 -4.84 8.63
C ASP A 115 -14.70 -4.20 8.19
N ARG A 116 -14.14 -4.58 7.04
CA ARG A 116 -12.81 -4.13 6.59
C ARG A 116 -12.74 -2.66 6.22
N SER A 117 -13.88 -2.04 5.95
CA SER A 117 -13.96 -0.60 5.74
C SER A 117 -13.85 0.22 7.03
N THR A 118 -13.99 -0.44 8.20
CA THR A 118 -13.90 0.26 9.48
C THR A 118 -12.47 0.68 9.80
N ARG A 119 -12.34 1.78 10.55
CA ARG A 119 -11.04 2.32 10.96
C ARG A 119 -10.35 1.42 11.97
N PHE A 120 -9.05 1.27 11.81
CA PHE A 120 -8.21 0.53 12.73
C PHE A 120 -7.82 1.41 13.93
N PHE A 121 -8.46 1.18 15.07
CA PHE A 121 -8.18 1.83 16.37
C PHE A 121 -7.98 3.34 16.31
N GLY A 122 -8.88 4.04 15.63
CA GLY A 122 -8.91 5.50 15.54
C GLY A 122 -7.85 6.12 14.64
N THR A 123 -7.04 5.32 13.96
CA THR A 123 -6.19 5.78 12.86
C THR A 123 -7.04 6.01 11.60
N ASP A 124 -6.51 6.66 10.58
CA ASP A 124 -7.21 6.79 9.30
C ASP A 124 -6.97 5.59 8.36
N PHE A 125 -6.19 4.60 8.77
CA PHE A 125 -6.17 3.30 8.11
C PHE A 125 -7.49 2.55 8.37
N SER A 126 -8.07 1.95 7.35
CA SER A 126 -9.05 0.88 7.49
C SER A 126 -8.34 -0.48 7.60
N PHE A 127 -9.07 -1.51 7.98
CA PHE A 127 -8.51 -2.87 7.97
C PHE A 127 -8.04 -3.28 6.57
N GLU A 128 -8.72 -2.86 5.50
CA GLU A 128 -8.30 -3.14 4.12
C GLU A 128 -7.03 -2.40 3.73
N ASP A 129 -6.81 -1.16 4.21
CA ASP A 129 -5.60 -0.41 3.88
C ASP A 129 -4.32 -1.03 4.45
N LEU A 130 -4.45 -1.90 5.44
CA LEU A 130 -3.34 -2.64 6.05
C LEU A 130 -2.98 -3.93 5.30
N GLU A 131 -3.79 -4.34 4.30
CA GLU A 131 -3.51 -5.50 3.46
C GLU A 131 -2.48 -5.17 2.38
N GLU A 132 -1.71 -6.16 1.95
CA GLU A 132 -0.89 -6.02 0.74
C GLU A 132 -1.78 -6.05 -0.51
N ARG A 133 -1.41 -5.23 -1.51
CA ARG A 133 -2.08 -5.18 -2.81
C ARG A 133 -1.34 -6.10 -3.78
N ASP A 134 -1.87 -7.30 -4.02
CA ASP A 134 -1.31 -8.23 -5.01
C ASP A 134 -1.78 -7.84 -6.42
N VAL A 135 -0.86 -7.70 -7.37
CA VAL A 135 -1.14 -7.39 -8.78
C VAL A 135 -2.17 -8.35 -9.41
N ASN A 136 -2.28 -9.58 -8.93
CA ASN A 136 -3.20 -10.57 -9.48
C ASN A 136 -4.67 -10.32 -9.10
N GLN A 137 -4.92 -9.52 -8.08
CA GLN A 137 -6.25 -9.23 -7.55
C GLN A 137 -6.89 -7.98 -8.17
N TYR A 138 -6.23 -7.34 -9.14
CA TYR A 138 -6.70 -6.10 -9.77
C TYR A 138 -6.55 -6.13 -11.28
N ASP A 139 -7.39 -5.35 -11.94
CA ASP A 139 -7.24 -4.95 -13.34
C ASP A 139 -6.69 -3.54 -13.39
N PHE A 140 -5.81 -3.26 -14.38
CA PHE A 140 -5.08 -2.00 -14.48
C PHE A 140 -5.26 -1.34 -15.84
N LYS A 141 -5.25 0.01 -15.84
CA LYS A 141 -5.28 0.83 -17.05
C LYS A 141 -4.40 2.06 -16.87
N VAL A 142 -3.51 2.35 -17.81
CA VAL A 142 -2.76 3.62 -17.84
C VAL A 142 -3.74 4.75 -18.16
N LEU A 143 -3.76 5.79 -17.33
CA LEU A 143 -4.54 7.01 -17.53
C LEU A 143 -3.69 8.15 -18.11
N GLY A 144 -2.36 8.04 -18.06
CA GLY A 144 -1.41 9.04 -18.50
C GLY A 144 -0.26 9.22 -17.50
N ASP A 145 0.26 10.42 -17.45
CA ASP A 145 1.34 10.82 -16.53
C ASP A 145 0.83 11.87 -15.56
N GLU A 146 1.48 11.94 -14.39
CA GLU A 146 1.29 13.01 -13.42
C GLU A 146 2.58 13.30 -12.65
N THR A 147 2.62 14.39 -11.90
CA THR A 147 3.74 14.74 -11.03
C THR A 147 3.26 14.71 -9.58
N VAL A 148 3.96 13.95 -8.73
CA VAL A 148 3.72 13.89 -7.29
C VAL A 148 5.00 14.27 -6.56
N ASP A 149 4.94 15.31 -5.72
CA ASP A 149 6.08 15.85 -4.96
C ASP A 149 7.34 16.07 -5.83
N GLY A 150 7.13 16.60 -7.06
CA GLY A 150 8.20 16.87 -8.03
C GLY A 150 8.70 15.66 -8.81
N ALA A 151 8.25 14.45 -8.51
CA ALA A 151 8.62 13.25 -9.25
C ALA A 151 7.64 12.94 -10.37
N ALA A 152 8.14 12.64 -11.57
CA ALA A 152 7.33 12.15 -12.68
C ALA A 152 6.81 10.73 -12.40
N CYS A 153 5.51 10.53 -12.54
CA CYS A 153 4.83 9.29 -12.23
C CYS A 153 3.97 8.83 -13.42
N TRP A 154 3.82 7.52 -13.56
CA TRP A 154 2.70 6.95 -14.32
C TRP A 154 1.44 7.06 -13.46
N LYS A 155 0.35 7.50 -14.09
CA LYS A 155 -0.99 7.51 -13.50
C LYS A 155 -1.75 6.27 -13.95
N ILE A 156 -2.09 5.39 -13.00
CA ILE A 156 -2.66 4.08 -13.32
C ILE A 156 -3.96 3.88 -12.53
N GLU A 157 -5.06 3.62 -13.26
CA GLU A 157 -6.29 3.12 -12.64
C GLU A 157 -6.11 1.66 -12.24
N SER A 158 -6.60 1.31 -11.05
CA SER A 158 -6.61 -0.03 -10.49
C SER A 158 -8.02 -0.37 -10.02
N LYS A 159 -8.62 -1.40 -10.60
CA LYS A 159 -9.95 -1.89 -10.20
C LYS A 159 -9.83 -3.26 -9.54
N PRO A 160 -10.39 -3.45 -8.33
CA PRO A 160 -10.36 -4.76 -7.68
C PRO A 160 -11.21 -5.74 -8.48
N LYS A 161 -10.71 -6.97 -8.63
CA LYS A 161 -11.50 -8.09 -9.14
C LYS A 161 -12.51 -8.52 -8.08
N GLU A 162 -13.57 -9.22 -8.50
CA GLU A 162 -14.64 -9.67 -7.60
C GLU A 162 -14.10 -10.51 -6.42
N SER A 163 -13.13 -11.39 -6.69
CA SER A 163 -12.47 -12.22 -5.68
C SER A 163 -11.76 -11.44 -4.56
N LYS A 164 -11.40 -10.17 -4.79
CA LYS A 164 -10.75 -9.30 -3.80
C LYS A 164 -11.71 -8.84 -2.70
N SER A 165 -13.00 -8.66 -2.99
CA SER A 165 -14.00 -8.13 -2.03
C SER A 165 -13.56 -6.81 -1.40
N SER A 166 -13.23 -5.81 -2.22
CA SER A 166 -12.77 -4.50 -1.77
C SER A 166 -13.91 -3.57 -1.38
N GLN A 167 -13.69 -2.69 -0.39
CA GLN A 167 -14.55 -1.55 -0.10
C GLN A 167 -14.48 -0.48 -1.19
N TYR A 168 -13.39 -0.44 -1.94
CA TYR A 168 -13.16 0.55 -2.99
C TYR A 168 -13.62 0.03 -4.34
N THR A 169 -14.29 0.89 -5.12
CA THR A 169 -14.68 0.55 -6.50
C THR A 169 -13.52 0.69 -7.47
N SER A 170 -12.59 1.61 -7.18
CA SER A 170 -11.36 1.82 -7.94
C SER A 170 -10.33 2.56 -7.10
N SER A 171 -9.09 2.54 -7.57
CA SER A 171 -8.03 3.40 -7.06
C SER A 171 -7.22 3.97 -8.23
N VAL A 172 -6.58 5.11 -8.02
CA VAL A 172 -5.57 5.67 -8.93
C VAL A 172 -4.22 5.62 -8.23
N LEU A 173 -3.28 4.96 -8.86
CA LEU A 173 -1.90 4.81 -8.39
C LEU A 173 -1.01 5.79 -9.14
N ALA A 174 -0.19 6.55 -8.41
CA ALA A 174 0.94 7.29 -8.97
C ALA A 174 2.23 6.51 -8.68
N ILE A 175 2.82 5.90 -9.70
CA ILE A 175 4.06 5.12 -9.59
C ILE A 175 5.20 5.92 -10.21
N ARG A 176 6.25 6.17 -9.45
CA ARG A 176 7.42 6.96 -9.90
C ARG A 176 8.15 6.27 -11.03
N LYS A 177 8.53 7.07 -12.05
CA LYS A 177 9.22 6.57 -13.24
C LYS A 177 10.72 6.29 -12.99
N ASP A 178 11.32 6.95 -12.01
CA ASP A 178 12.75 6.82 -11.70
C ASP A 178 13.09 5.56 -10.89
N ASN A 179 12.20 5.14 -9.98
CA ASN A 179 12.51 4.05 -9.04
C ASN A 179 11.36 3.05 -8.82
N TYR A 180 10.20 3.25 -9.47
CA TYR A 180 9.00 2.42 -9.37
C TYR A 180 8.32 2.41 -7.99
N VAL A 181 8.69 3.28 -7.07
CA VAL A 181 7.95 3.42 -5.80
C VAL A 181 6.59 4.04 -6.06
N THR A 182 5.57 3.49 -5.45
CA THR A 182 4.25 4.14 -5.41
C THR A 182 4.35 5.41 -4.57
N ALA A 183 4.13 6.58 -5.18
CA ALA A 183 4.15 7.87 -4.50
C ALA A 183 2.80 8.22 -3.88
N GLN A 184 1.69 7.81 -4.53
CA GLN A 184 0.34 8.10 -4.07
C GLN A 184 -0.65 7.02 -4.49
N ILE A 185 -1.66 6.79 -3.65
CA ILE A 185 -2.85 6.01 -3.96
C ILE A 185 -4.07 6.86 -3.60
N GLU A 186 -4.94 7.10 -4.56
CA GLU A 186 -6.26 7.69 -4.35
C GLU A 186 -7.33 6.63 -4.52
N SER A 187 -8.16 6.41 -3.50
CA SER A 187 -9.18 5.35 -3.51
C SER A 187 -10.57 5.94 -3.54
N PHE A 188 -11.43 5.35 -4.38
CA PHE A 188 -12.76 5.84 -4.69
C PHE A 188 -13.83 4.82 -4.32
N VAL A 189 -14.98 5.33 -3.85
CA VAL A 189 -16.24 4.57 -3.77
C VAL A 189 -17.17 5.20 -4.79
N LYS A 190 -17.50 4.45 -5.83
CA LYS A 190 -18.08 4.99 -7.07
C LYS A 190 -17.13 6.08 -7.61
N ASP A 191 -17.59 7.27 -7.85
CA ASP A 191 -16.77 8.38 -8.38
C ASP A 191 -16.27 9.33 -7.28
N LYS A 192 -16.54 9.02 -6.00
CA LYS A 192 -16.15 9.87 -4.88
C LYS A 192 -14.82 9.45 -4.31
N LEU A 193 -13.83 10.35 -4.29
CA LEU A 193 -12.59 10.17 -3.56
C LEU A 193 -12.90 10.08 -2.05
N VAL A 194 -12.51 8.97 -1.43
CA VAL A 194 -12.75 8.73 -0.01
C VAL A 194 -11.46 8.67 0.80
N ARG A 195 -10.34 8.29 0.16
CA ARG A 195 -9.05 8.13 0.82
C ARG A 195 -7.89 8.49 -0.10
N ARG A 196 -6.87 9.12 0.48
CA ARG A 196 -5.58 9.33 -0.19
C ARG A 196 -4.47 8.82 0.71
N ILE A 197 -3.57 8.02 0.16
CA ILE A 197 -2.36 7.55 0.83
C ILE A 197 -1.17 8.14 0.07
N ARG A 198 -0.26 8.81 0.77
CA ARG A 198 0.99 9.35 0.21
C ARG A 198 2.19 8.66 0.85
N TYR A 199 3.20 8.43 0.04
CA TYR A 199 4.45 7.80 0.41
C TYR A 199 5.59 8.76 0.14
N SER A 200 6.34 9.13 1.17
CA SER A 200 7.41 10.13 1.09
C SER A 200 8.65 9.69 1.87
N ASP A 201 9.68 10.56 1.90
CA ASP A 201 10.97 10.28 2.53
C ASP A 201 11.56 8.96 2.01
N ILE A 202 11.66 8.87 0.67
CA ILE A 202 12.07 7.65 -0.01
C ILE A 202 13.58 7.50 0.06
N GLU A 203 14.03 6.42 0.67
CA GLU A 203 15.45 6.06 0.77
C GLU A 203 15.70 4.61 0.33
N LYS A 204 16.94 4.25 0.10
CA LYS A 204 17.31 2.89 -0.31
C LYS A 204 17.87 2.11 0.88
N ILE A 205 17.16 1.05 1.30
CA ILE A 205 17.54 0.16 2.40
C ILE A 205 17.68 -1.25 1.82
N ASP A 206 18.81 -1.91 2.03
CA ASP A 206 19.10 -3.25 1.51
C ASP A 206 18.74 -3.41 0.01
N ASN A 207 19.10 -2.40 -0.81
CA ASN A 207 18.75 -2.30 -2.23
C ASN A 207 17.26 -2.12 -2.56
N ILE A 208 16.38 -1.97 -1.58
CA ILE A 208 14.95 -1.72 -1.75
C ILE A 208 14.67 -0.23 -1.55
N TRP A 209 14.05 0.42 -2.55
CA TRP A 209 13.56 1.78 -2.41
C TRP A 209 12.35 1.79 -1.46
N THR A 210 12.47 2.50 -0.35
CA THR A 210 11.57 2.41 0.80
C THR A 210 11.06 3.79 1.20
N PRO A 211 9.75 4.03 1.21
CA PRO A 211 9.18 5.20 1.85
C PRO A 211 9.27 5.06 3.37
N ARG A 212 9.78 6.09 4.05
CA ARG A 212 9.87 6.15 5.52
C ARG A 212 8.65 6.80 6.15
N THR A 213 7.88 7.53 5.36
CA THR A 213 6.67 8.21 5.80
C THR A 213 5.49 7.78 4.94
N VAL A 214 4.41 7.39 5.60
CA VAL A 214 3.12 7.06 4.98
C VAL A 214 2.07 7.97 5.60
N GLU A 215 1.45 8.83 4.79
CA GLU A 215 0.33 9.67 5.20
C GLU A 215 -0.98 9.12 4.63
N VAL A 216 -1.93 8.87 5.50
CA VAL A 216 -3.30 8.46 5.12
C VAL A 216 -4.26 9.58 5.45
N PHE A 217 -4.95 10.08 4.45
CA PHE A 217 -5.97 11.11 4.57
C PHE A 217 -7.36 10.54 4.32
N ASP A 218 -8.25 10.66 5.30
CA ASP A 218 -9.68 10.34 5.19
C ASP A 218 -10.42 11.60 4.76
N VAL A 219 -10.87 11.63 3.49
CA VAL A 219 -11.50 12.80 2.89
C VAL A 219 -12.82 13.15 3.57
N GLY A 220 -13.62 12.14 3.91
CA GLY A 220 -14.93 12.32 4.53
C GLY A 220 -14.87 12.90 5.95
N ARG A 221 -13.78 12.60 6.68
CA ARG A 221 -13.57 13.06 8.06
C ARG A 221 -12.70 14.31 8.15
N ASN A 222 -12.03 14.67 7.07
CA ASN A 222 -10.98 15.70 7.07
C ASN A 222 -9.94 15.44 8.18
N SER A 223 -9.49 14.19 8.29
CA SER A 223 -8.49 13.75 9.26
C SER A 223 -7.37 13.00 8.56
N ARG A 224 -6.20 12.96 9.19
CA ARG A 224 -5.04 12.26 8.64
C ARG A 224 -4.25 11.53 9.71
N THR A 225 -3.65 10.44 9.31
CA THR A 225 -2.64 9.71 10.10
C THR A 225 -1.32 9.73 9.37
N VAL A 226 -0.27 10.19 10.04
CA VAL A 226 1.10 10.14 9.54
C VAL A 226 1.84 9.02 10.27
N LEU A 227 2.25 8.01 9.54
CA LEU A 227 3.05 6.89 10.02
C LEU A 227 4.52 7.11 9.61
N LYS A 228 5.43 7.14 10.57
CA LYS A 228 6.88 7.11 10.35
C LYS A 228 7.42 5.72 10.67
N LEU A 229 8.18 5.15 9.74
CA LEU A 229 8.80 3.84 9.89
C LEU A 229 10.19 4.02 10.49
N GLU A 230 10.36 3.51 11.70
CA GLU A 230 11.62 3.55 12.45
C GLU A 230 12.22 2.14 12.52
N LYS A 231 13.52 2.02 12.69
CA LYS A 231 14.25 0.74 12.85
C LYS A 231 13.87 -0.32 11.80
N LEU A 232 13.58 0.11 10.57
CA LEU A 232 13.16 -0.78 9.50
C LEU A 232 14.30 -1.69 9.08
N GLN A 233 14.00 -2.98 8.97
CA GLN A 233 14.89 -4.04 8.52
C GLN A 233 14.17 -4.97 7.54
N TYR A 234 14.88 -5.40 6.51
CA TYR A 234 14.43 -6.40 5.56
C TYR A 234 15.19 -7.72 5.74
N ASN A 235 14.62 -8.78 5.26
CA ASN A 235 15.23 -10.11 5.14
C ASN A 235 15.79 -10.68 6.45
N THR A 236 15.29 -10.20 7.60
CA THR A 236 15.60 -10.77 8.91
C THR A 236 14.99 -12.16 9.06
N PRO A 237 15.67 -13.12 9.70
CA PRO A 237 15.09 -14.44 9.95
C PRO A 237 13.80 -14.34 10.77
N MET A 238 12.73 -14.95 10.26
CA MET A 238 11.42 -15.08 10.91
C MET A 238 10.88 -16.48 10.62
N LYS A 239 10.04 -17.01 11.50
CA LYS A 239 9.42 -18.32 11.38
C LYS A 239 7.93 -18.19 11.09
N ASP A 240 7.37 -19.14 10.36
CA ASP A 240 5.93 -19.15 10.06
C ASP A 240 5.08 -19.26 11.32
N GLU A 241 5.59 -19.94 12.36
CA GLU A 241 4.94 -20.09 13.66
C GLU A 241 4.80 -18.76 14.43
N ASP A 242 5.55 -17.72 14.05
CA ASP A 242 5.43 -16.38 14.62
C ASP A 242 4.18 -15.64 14.12
N PHE A 243 3.51 -16.17 13.08
CA PHE A 243 2.35 -15.55 12.41
C PHE A 243 1.10 -16.42 12.53
N THR A 244 0.75 -16.81 13.74
CA THR A 244 -0.45 -17.60 14.07
C THR A 244 -1.38 -16.85 15.02
N ILE A 245 -2.60 -17.36 15.21
CA ILE A 245 -3.54 -16.80 16.20
C ILE A 245 -2.98 -16.93 17.62
N GLU A 246 -2.26 -18.01 17.91
CA GLU A 246 -1.58 -18.20 19.19
C GLU A 246 -0.47 -17.16 19.39
N ALA A 247 0.31 -16.87 18.36
CA ALA A 247 1.35 -15.83 18.37
C ALA A 247 0.73 -14.42 18.53
N LEU A 248 -0.48 -14.21 17.98
CA LEU A 248 -1.21 -12.96 18.13
C LEU A 248 -1.51 -12.61 19.59
N ARG A 249 -1.73 -13.63 20.45
CA ARG A 249 -2.02 -13.46 21.90
C ARG A 249 -0.76 -13.26 22.74
N ARG A 250 0.42 -13.62 22.21
CA ARG A 250 1.71 -13.46 22.88
C ARG A 250 2.26 -12.07 22.67
N GLY A 251 2.44 -11.26 23.72
CA GLY A 251 3.06 -9.94 23.62
C GLY A 251 2.65 -8.99 24.73
#